data_154fa9e9672b80616aed603718a27cd8
#
_entry.id   154fa9e9672b80616aed603718a27cd8
#
_cell.length_a   1.000
_cell.length_b   1.000
_cell.length_c   1.000
_cell.angle_alpha   90.00
_cell.angle_beta   90.00
_cell.angle_gamma   90.00
#
_symmetry.space_group_name_H-M   'P 1'
#
loop_
_entity.id
_entity.type
_entity.pdbx_description
1 polymer ?
#
loop_
_entity_poly.entity_id
_entity_poly.type
_entity_poly.pdbx_seq_one_letter_code
_entity_poly.pdbx_strand_id
1 'polypeptide(L)'
;ADLLLLCHPAACPVSRRLELPVGPELAGIRVDTLLKRHLGLSGTVVRRIKWLSDGILVDGRRVNTRYAPRAGEVLSVCLSDPERRSGIVPAPGPLDIVYEDPDLLVLNKASGVAVHPGPGHYNDTIGNFVLHYYDSRSEEGDFHPVHRLDRGTSGLMVVARHPHAQEILKRQLHTADFHRTY
;
A
#
# COMPACT_ATOMS: atom_id res chain seq x y z
N ALA A 1 5.59 -8.94 -19.08
CA ALA A 1 6.81 -9.30 -18.36
C ALA A 1 6.43 -9.49 -16.91
N ASP A 2 6.31 -10.77 -16.49
CA ASP A 2 5.85 -11.17 -15.17
C ASP A 2 6.88 -10.78 -14.12
N LEU A 3 6.52 -9.84 -13.24
CA LEU A 3 7.22 -9.60 -12.00
C LEU A 3 6.84 -10.70 -11.02
N LEU A 4 7.60 -11.79 -10.99
CA LEU A 4 7.48 -12.85 -10.00
C LEU A 4 7.84 -12.29 -8.61
N LEU A 5 6.81 -12.14 -7.79
CA LEU A 5 6.88 -11.77 -6.39
C LEU A 5 7.36 -12.96 -5.56
N LEU A 6 8.65 -12.99 -5.24
CA LEU A 6 9.22 -13.94 -4.29
C LEU A 6 8.99 -13.43 -2.85
N CYS A 7 8.13 -14.13 -2.14
CA CYS A 7 7.87 -13.91 -0.73
C CYS A 7 8.94 -14.65 0.09
N HIS A 8 9.74 -13.94 0.92
CA HIS A 8 10.62 -14.56 1.90
C HIS A 8 10.09 -14.30 3.32
N PRO A 9 9.94 -15.35 4.14
CA PRO A 9 9.45 -15.21 5.51
C PRO A 9 10.63 -14.99 6.47
N ALA A 10 10.85 -13.78 6.95
CA ALA A 10 11.62 -13.56 8.17
C ALA A 10 11.28 -12.21 8.81
N ALA A 11 10.57 -12.28 9.94
CA ALA A 11 10.61 -11.40 11.10
C ALA A 11 10.24 -9.91 10.91
N CYS A 12 9.03 -9.64 10.42
CA CYS A 12 8.16 -8.56 10.91
C CYS A 12 6.72 -8.93 10.55
N PRO A 13 5.71 -8.70 11.39
CA PRO A 13 4.35 -9.03 11.00
C PRO A 13 3.94 -8.18 9.81
N VAL A 14 3.94 -8.83 8.63
CA VAL A 14 3.28 -8.40 7.39
C VAL A 14 3.72 -7.04 6.81
N SER A 15 5.00 -6.71 6.78
CA SER A 15 5.44 -5.60 5.93
C SER A 15 5.57 -6.06 4.47
N ARG A 16 4.71 -5.54 3.57
CA ARG A 16 4.81 -5.79 2.14
C ARG A 16 6.13 -5.24 1.61
N ARG A 17 6.94 -6.08 0.98
CA ARG A 17 8.22 -5.69 0.39
C ARG A 17 8.26 -5.98 -1.10
N LEU A 18 8.93 -5.12 -1.86
CA LEU A 18 9.35 -5.41 -3.22
C LEU A 18 10.85 -5.71 -3.22
N GLU A 19 11.25 -6.70 -4.01
CA GLU A 19 12.64 -7.07 -4.21
C GLU A 19 13.04 -6.91 -5.67
N LEU A 20 14.21 -6.34 -5.90
CA LEU A 20 14.81 -6.16 -7.21
C LEU A 20 16.22 -6.78 -7.17
N PRO A 21 16.42 -7.96 -7.77
CA PRO A 21 17.75 -8.46 -8.01
C PRO A 21 18.52 -7.52 -8.96
N VAL A 22 19.72 -7.14 -8.57
CA VAL A 22 20.54 -6.21 -9.33
C VAL A 22 21.39 -7.01 -10.33
N GLY A 23 20.96 -7.04 -11.58
CA GLY A 23 21.74 -7.60 -12.67
C GLY A 23 22.90 -6.69 -13.09
N PRO A 24 23.81 -7.18 -13.98
CA PRO A 24 24.92 -6.37 -14.48
C PRO A 24 24.49 -5.06 -15.10
N GLU A 25 23.33 -5.01 -15.76
CA GLU A 25 22.75 -3.84 -16.42
C GLU A 25 22.21 -2.76 -15.43
N LEU A 26 21.93 -3.17 -14.19
CA LEU A 26 21.44 -2.29 -13.12
C LEU A 26 22.55 -1.89 -12.15
N ALA A 27 23.71 -2.56 -12.21
CA ALA A 27 24.83 -2.29 -11.33
C ALA A 27 25.34 -0.86 -11.48
N GLY A 28 25.67 -0.22 -10.36
CA GLY A 28 26.13 1.18 -10.35
C GLY A 28 25.05 2.24 -10.54
N ILE A 29 23.80 1.84 -10.84
CA ILE A 29 22.65 2.77 -10.89
C ILE A 29 22.23 3.09 -9.46
N ARG A 30 22.03 4.39 -9.16
CA ARG A 30 21.62 4.84 -7.82
C ARG A 30 20.25 4.27 -7.44
N VAL A 31 20.10 3.90 -6.19
CA VAL A 31 18.84 3.39 -5.60
C VAL A 31 17.65 4.32 -5.93
N ASP A 32 17.79 5.64 -5.83
CA ASP A 32 16.70 6.58 -6.18
C ASP A 32 16.18 6.35 -7.63
N THR A 33 17.08 6.09 -8.55
CA THR A 33 16.74 5.81 -9.95
C THR A 33 16.09 4.43 -10.11
N LEU A 34 16.63 3.41 -9.43
CA LEU A 34 16.08 2.06 -9.44
C LEU A 34 14.65 2.04 -8.89
N LEU A 35 14.41 2.72 -7.76
CA LEU A 35 13.09 2.82 -7.15
C LEU A 35 12.05 3.45 -8.09
N LYS A 36 12.42 4.54 -8.75
CA LYS A 36 11.48 5.30 -9.59
C LYS A 36 11.29 4.69 -10.98
N ARG A 37 12.37 4.27 -11.64
CA ARG A 37 12.32 3.81 -13.05
C ARG A 37 12.06 2.32 -13.19
N HIS A 38 12.56 1.49 -12.29
CA HIS A 38 12.44 0.04 -12.39
C HIS A 38 11.33 -0.53 -11.49
N LEU A 39 11.15 0.02 -10.28
CA LEU A 39 10.06 -0.38 -9.38
C LEU A 39 8.81 0.52 -9.48
N GLY A 40 8.85 1.59 -10.27
CA GLY A 40 7.69 2.46 -10.51
C GLY A 40 7.21 3.24 -9.29
N LEU A 41 8.04 3.39 -8.25
CA LEU A 41 7.68 4.12 -7.04
C LEU A 41 7.66 5.63 -7.30
N SER A 42 6.61 6.30 -6.85
CA SER A 42 6.56 7.76 -6.92
C SER A 42 7.56 8.42 -5.98
N GLY A 43 7.91 9.67 -6.27
CA GLY A 43 8.76 10.47 -5.37
C GLY A 43 8.16 10.64 -3.97
N THR A 44 6.84 10.58 -3.84
CA THR A 44 6.14 10.65 -2.55
C THR A 44 6.35 9.37 -1.75
N VAL A 45 6.18 8.20 -2.36
CA VAL A 45 6.44 6.91 -1.73
C VAL A 45 7.91 6.81 -1.35
N VAL A 46 8.86 7.16 -2.24
CA VAL A 46 10.29 7.14 -1.94
C VAL A 46 10.64 8.05 -0.76
N ARG A 47 10.06 9.27 -0.68
CA ARG A 47 10.27 10.17 0.49
C ARG A 47 9.76 9.57 1.79
N ARG A 48 8.70 8.77 1.74
CA ARG A 48 8.12 8.09 2.91
C ARG A 48 9.03 6.99 3.42
N ILE A 49 9.35 6.04 2.53
CA ILE A 49 10.10 4.82 2.90
C ILE A 49 11.55 5.10 3.30
N LYS A 50 12.21 6.13 2.75
CA LYS A 50 13.62 6.43 3.07
C LYS A 50 13.88 6.74 4.55
N TRP A 51 12.84 7.12 5.30
CA TRP A 51 12.93 7.44 6.72
C TRP A 51 12.63 6.25 7.64
N LEU A 52 12.01 5.19 7.11
CA LEU A 52 11.79 3.96 7.87
C LEU A 52 13.12 3.26 8.15
N SER A 53 13.23 2.60 9.31
CA SER A 53 14.44 1.90 9.73
C SER A 53 14.85 0.80 8.75
N ASP A 54 13.86 0.11 8.18
CA ASP A 54 14.01 -0.99 7.22
C ASP A 54 13.42 -0.64 5.84
N GLY A 55 13.17 0.63 5.58
CA GLY A 55 12.48 1.10 4.37
C GLY A 55 13.19 0.74 3.08
N ILE A 56 14.52 0.87 3.04
CA ILE A 56 15.36 0.56 1.86
C ILE A 56 16.57 -0.25 2.31
N LEU A 57 16.66 -1.49 1.86
CA LEU A 57 17.74 -2.41 2.20
C LEU A 57 18.43 -2.91 0.92
N VAL A 58 19.73 -3.18 1.01
CA VAL A 58 20.49 -3.97 0.04
C VAL A 58 21.17 -5.10 0.80
N ASP A 59 20.88 -6.35 0.40
CA ASP A 59 21.31 -7.57 1.10
C ASP A 59 21.03 -7.50 2.62
N GLY A 60 19.84 -7.00 3.00
CA GLY A 60 19.42 -6.85 4.38
C GLY A 60 20.05 -5.67 5.13
N ARG A 61 20.95 -4.89 4.52
CA ARG A 61 21.59 -3.71 5.13
C ARG A 61 20.91 -2.43 4.69
N ARG A 62 20.60 -1.56 5.63
CA ARG A 62 20.02 -0.26 5.34
C ARG A 62 20.96 0.59 4.48
N VAL A 63 20.42 1.13 3.39
CA VAL A 63 21.14 2.04 2.51
C VAL A 63 20.35 3.34 2.29
N ASN A 64 21.03 4.40 1.88
CA ASN A 64 20.37 5.62 1.45
C ASN A 64 20.10 5.61 -0.06
N THR A 65 19.29 6.54 -0.54
CA THR A 65 18.89 6.64 -1.94
C THR A 65 20.01 6.98 -2.91
N ARG A 66 21.20 7.38 -2.42
CA ARG A 66 22.38 7.65 -3.24
C ARG A 66 23.27 6.43 -3.43
N TYR A 67 23.06 5.38 -2.65
CA TYR A 67 23.79 4.12 -2.79
C TYR A 67 23.63 3.57 -4.21
N ALA A 68 24.67 2.99 -4.77
CA ALA A 68 24.69 2.35 -6.06
C ALA A 68 25.02 0.87 -5.87
N PRO A 69 24.05 -0.03 -5.95
CA PRO A 69 24.26 -1.46 -5.70
C PRO A 69 25.12 -2.10 -6.80
N ARG A 70 25.78 -3.20 -6.43
CA ARG A 70 26.61 -4.00 -7.34
C ARG A 70 25.77 -5.13 -7.97
N ALA A 71 26.26 -5.68 -9.07
CA ALA A 71 25.68 -6.87 -9.65
C ALA A 71 25.70 -8.04 -8.63
N GLY A 72 24.58 -8.73 -8.50
CA GLY A 72 24.36 -9.84 -7.57
C GLY A 72 23.77 -9.42 -6.22
N GLU A 73 23.74 -8.12 -5.87
CA GLU A 73 23.05 -7.64 -4.68
C GLU A 73 21.52 -7.60 -4.92
N VAL A 74 20.73 -7.65 -3.84
CA VAL A 74 19.26 -7.55 -3.88
C VAL A 74 18.80 -6.29 -3.19
N LEU A 75 18.17 -5.40 -3.94
CA LEU A 75 17.50 -4.22 -3.40
C LEU A 75 16.10 -4.62 -2.91
N SER A 76 15.82 -4.39 -1.63
CA SER A 76 14.53 -4.69 -0.99
C SER A 76 13.92 -3.42 -0.40
N VAL A 77 12.63 -3.18 -0.68
CA VAL A 77 11.93 -1.96 -0.28
C VAL A 77 10.65 -2.29 0.48
N CYS A 78 10.45 -1.66 1.63
CA CYS A 78 9.21 -1.74 2.39
C CYS A 78 8.12 -0.88 1.74
N LEU A 79 6.96 -1.45 1.48
CA LEU A 79 5.78 -0.73 0.97
C LEU A 79 4.76 -0.42 2.07
N SER A 80 4.88 -1.07 3.22
CA SER A 80 3.97 -0.88 4.35
C SER A 80 3.97 0.56 4.85
N ASP A 81 2.89 0.96 5.46
CA ASP A 81 2.70 2.27 6.06
C ASP A 81 2.55 2.12 7.59
N PRO A 82 3.66 1.94 8.33
CA PRO A 82 3.62 1.71 9.77
C PRO A 82 3.11 2.92 10.55
N GLU A 83 3.19 4.11 9.96
CA GLU A 83 2.70 5.34 10.56
C GLU A 83 1.32 5.69 10.01
N ARG A 84 0.29 5.57 10.83
CA ARG A 84 -1.06 6.08 10.51
C ARG A 84 -1.08 7.58 10.48
N ARG A 85 -1.26 8.15 9.30
CA ARG A 85 -1.30 9.60 9.07
C ARG A 85 -2.70 10.13 8.80
N SER A 86 -3.67 9.24 8.58
CA SER A 86 -5.07 9.61 8.33
C SER A 86 -5.73 10.29 9.54
N GLY A 87 -5.24 10.04 10.75
CA GLY A 87 -5.87 10.47 11.98
C GLY A 87 -7.22 9.77 12.28
N ILE A 88 -7.57 8.74 11.51
CA ILE A 88 -8.78 7.96 11.70
C ILE A 88 -8.59 7.05 12.91
N VAL A 89 -9.52 7.10 13.85
CA VAL A 89 -9.53 6.24 15.03
C VAL A 89 -10.15 4.88 14.65
N PRO A 90 -9.46 3.75 14.91
CA PRO A 90 -10.04 2.42 14.69
C PRO A 90 -11.30 2.23 15.54
N ALA A 91 -12.35 1.71 14.93
CA ALA A 91 -13.58 1.38 15.63
C ALA A 91 -14.23 0.13 15.01
N PRO A 92 -14.81 -0.77 15.82
CA PRO A 92 -15.47 -1.97 15.31
C PRO A 92 -16.72 -1.61 14.52
N GLY A 93 -16.99 -2.37 13.46
CA GLY A 93 -18.20 -2.21 12.66
C GLY A 93 -18.28 -3.26 11.55
N PRO A 94 -19.41 -3.34 10.87
CA PRO A 94 -19.62 -4.32 9.81
C PRO A 94 -18.74 -4.02 8.61
N LEU A 95 -17.94 -5.02 8.21
CA LEU A 95 -17.06 -4.97 7.05
C LEU A 95 -17.30 -6.22 6.20
N ASP A 96 -17.94 -6.04 5.04
CA ASP A 96 -18.17 -7.11 4.07
C ASP A 96 -17.02 -7.14 3.07
N ILE A 97 -16.02 -8.02 3.32
CA ILE A 97 -14.83 -8.19 2.49
C ILE A 97 -15.14 -9.23 1.42
N VAL A 98 -15.17 -8.80 0.15
CA VAL A 98 -15.43 -9.65 -1.02
C VAL A 98 -14.16 -10.28 -1.57
N TYR A 99 -13.04 -9.54 -1.47
CA TYR A 99 -11.72 -10.01 -1.90
C TYR A 99 -10.63 -9.34 -1.05
N GLU A 100 -9.56 -10.07 -0.80
CA GLU A 100 -8.39 -9.59 -0.08
C GLU A 100 -7.12 -10.24 -0.64
N ASP A 101 -6.09 -9.43 -0.81
CA ASP A 101 -4.71 -9.87 -1.08
C ASP A 101 -3.70 -8.96 -0.35
N PRO A 102 -2.38 -9.17 -0.48
CA PRO A 102 -1.40 -8.32 0.18
C PRO A 102 -1.40 -6.84 -0.23
N ASP A 103 -2.02 -6.48 -1.34
CA ASP A 103 -1.97 -5.14 -1.91
C ASP A 103 -3.30 -4.37 -1.81
N LEU A 104 -4.44 -5.09 -1.73
CA LEU A 104 -5.77 -4.46 -1.69
C LEU A 104 -6.85 -5.26 -0.95
N LEU A 105 -7.91 -4.56 -0.56
CA LEU A 105 -9.20 -5.11 -0.13
C LEU A 105 -10.28 -4.65 -1.12
N VAL A 106 -11.21 -5.52 -1.44
CA VAL A 106 -12.48 -5.17 -2.11
C VAL A 106 -13.61 -5.36 -1.10
N LEU A 107 -14.32 -4.30 -0.83
CA LEU A 107 -15.41 -4.24 0.14
C LEU A 107 -16.75 -4.06 -0.57
N ASN A 108 -17.78 -4.73 -0.10
CA ASN A 108 -19.14 -4.42 -0.47
C ASN A 108 -19.73 -3.45 0.57
N LYS A 109 -19.65 -2.14 0.27
CA LYS A 109 -20.10 -1.10 1.17
C LYS A 109 -21.62 -1.08 1.28
N ALA A 110 -22.17 -1.15 2.47
CA ALA A 110 -23.59 -0.97 2.70
C ALA A 110 -24.02 0.48 2.46
N SER A 111 -25.29 0.70 2.07
CA SER A 111 -25.92 2.00 2.05
C SER A 111 -26.04 2.55 3.49
N GLY A 112 -25.94 3.85 3.65
CA GLY A 112 -26.01 4.53 4.95
C GLY A 112 -24.66 4.72 5.65
N VAL A 113 -23.59 3.97 5.24
CA VAL A 113 -22.25 4.06 5.82
C VAL A 113 -21.39 5.06 5.04
N ALA A 114 -20.78 6.01 5.72
CA ALA A 114 -19.81 6.95 5.12
C ALA A 114 -18.44 6.26 4.90
N VAL A 115 -17.67 6.73 3.91
CA VAL A 115 -16.35 6.20 3.65
C VAL A 115 -15.30 6.75 4.61
N HIS A 116 -15.30 8.06 4.84
CA HIS A 116 -14.38 8.76 5.74
C HIS A 116 -15.10 9.40 6.91
N PRO A 117 -14.43 9.53 8.07
CA PRO A 117 -14.94 10.36 9.16
C PRO A 117 -15.26 11.79 8.72
N GLY A 118 -16.30 12.34 9.30
CA GLY A 118 -16.78 13.70 9.04
C GLY A 118 -17.79 14.13 10.08
N PRO A 119 -18.37 15.34 9.94
CA PRO A 119 -19.35 15.86 10.91
C PRO A 119 -20.49 14.87 11.16
N GLY A 120 -20.67 14.47 12.43
CA GLY A 120 -21.69 13.52 12.86
C GLY A 120 -21.35 12.03 12.63
N HIS A 121 -20.20 11.71 12.02
CA HIS A 121 -19.75 10.35 11.71
C HIS A 121 -18.25 10.20 11.99
N TYR A 122 -17.87 10.02 13.25
CA TYR A 122 -16.46 9.98 13.65
C TYR A 122 -15.91 8.56 13.82
N ASN A 123 -16.77 7.59 14.19
CA ASN A 123 -16.37 6.22 14.53
C ASN A 123 -17.19 5.15 13.81
N ASP A 124 -18.02 5.52 12.83
CA ASP A 124 -18.98 4.66 12.15
C ASP A 124 -18.79 4.64 10.63
N THR A 125 -17.54 4.80 10.18
CA THR A 125 -17.20 4.85 8.76
C THR A 125 -16.38 3.65 8.32
N ILE A 126 -16.34 3.42 7.01
CA ILE A 126 -15.49 2.35 6.42
C ILE A 126 -14.04 2.52 6.87
N GLY A 127 -13.52 3.76 6.92
CA GLY A 127 -12.15 4.01 7.38
C GLY A 127 -11.88 3.51 8.80
N ASN A 128 -12.83 3.75 9.74
CA ASN A 128 -12.73 3.26 11.11
C ASN A 128 -12.73 1.72 11.17
N PHE A 129 -13.62 1.09 10.40
CA PHE A 129 -13.79 -0.37 10.39
C PHE A 129 -12.59 -1.09 9.77
N VAL A 130 -12.02 -0.54 8.68
CA VAL A 130 -10.81 -1.08 8.05
C VAL A 130 -9.61 -1.00 8.98
N LEU A 131 -9.41 0.12 9.69
CA LEU A 131 -8.31 0.24 10.64
C LEU A 131 -8.48 -0.70 11.83
N HIS A 132 -9.70 -0.89 12.33
CA HIS A 132 -9.99 -1.89 13.38
C HIS A 132 -9.73 -3.32 12.88
N TYR A 133 -10.08 -3.61 11.64
CA TYR A 133 -9.78 -4.90 10.99
C TYR A 133 -8.27 -5.17 10.97
N TYR A 134 -7.45 -4.20 10.55
CA TYR A 134 -5.98 -4.34 10.58
C TYR A 134 -5.46 -4.56 12.00
N ASP A 135 -5.95 -3.79 12.99
CA ASP A 135 -5.53 -3.95 14.40
C ASP A 135 -5.86 -5.34 14.96
N SER A 136 -7.05 -5.86 14.64
CA SER A 136 -7.48 -7.19 15.10
C SER A 136 -6.59 -8.33 14.58
N ARG A 137 -5.86 -8.07 13.48
CA ARG A 137 -4.92 -9.02 12.85
C ARG A 137 -3.46 -8.71 13.14
N SER A 138 -3.18 -7.69 13.96
CA SER A 138 -1.83 -7.17 14.21
C SER A 138 -1.12 -6.74 12.92
N GLU A 139 -1.86 -6.20 11.97
CA GLU A 139 -1.36 -5.73 10.68
C GLU A 139 -1.11 -4.21 10.71
N GLU A 140 0.03 -3.80 10.18
CA GLU A 140 0.34 -2.39 9.97
C GLU A 140 -0.40 -1.86 8.74
N GLY A 141 -0.85 -0.62 8.80
CA GLY A 141 -1.47 0.03 7.65
C GLY A 141 -2.32 1.23 8.03
N ASP A 142 -2.58 2.06 7.04
CA ASP A 142 -3.49 3.19 7.11
C ASP A 142 -4.65 2.99 6.11
N PHE A 143 -5.64 3.87 6.14
CA PHE A 143 -6.79 3.79 5.25
C PHE A 143 -6.50 4.47 3.91
N HIS A 144 -6.34 3.67 2.85
CA HIS A 144 -6.00 4.12 1.50
C HIS A 144 -7.10 3.79 0.49
N PRO A 145 -8.28 4.43 0.52
CA PRO A 145 -9.31 4.15 -0.47
C PRO A 145 -8.85 4.60 -1.86
N VAL A 146 -9.14 3.76 -2.85
CA VAL A 146 -8.81 4.05 -4.27
C VAL A 146 -9.83 5.01 -4.85
N HIS A 147 -11.10 4.83 -4.51
CA HIS A 147 -12.22 5.68 -4.86
C HIS A 147 -13.21 5.78 -3.70
N ARG A 148 -14.26 6.56 -3.88
CA ARG A 148 -15.31 6.74 -2.88
C ARG A 148 -16.66 6.38 -3.47
N LEU A 149 -17.56 5.92 -2.60
CA LEU A 149 -19.00 5.86 -2.81
C LEU A 149 -19.67 6.83 -1.83
N ASP A 150 -20.74 7.45 -2.24
CA ASP A 150 -21.49 8.32 -1.35
C ASP A 150 -22.12 7.53 -0.21
N ARG A 151 -22.50 8.20 0.86
CA ARG A 151 -23.07 7.54 2.04
C ARG A 151 -24.28 6.69 1.68
N GLY A 152 -25.21 7.22 0.87
CA GLY A 152 -26.41 6.52 0.44
C GLY A 152 -26.21 5.46 -0.64
N THR A 153 -25.01 5.38 -1.22
CA THR A 153 -24.69 4.41 -2.28
C THR A 153 -24.10 3.13 -1.67
N SER A 154 -24.59 1.99 -2.11
CA SER A 154 -24.04 0.68 -1.81
C SER A 154 -23.22 0.14 -2.99
N GLY A 155 -22.36 -0.85 -2.76
CA GLY A 155 -21.64 -1.55 -3.80
C GLY A 155 -20.15 -1.72 -3.54
N LEU A 156 -19.44 -2.20 -4.57
CA LEU A 156 -18.03 -2.54 -4.45
C LEU A 156 -17.14 -1.30 -4.35
N MET A 157 -16.22 -1.36 -3.41
CA MET A 157 -15.24 -0.32 -3.14
C MET A 157 -13.86 -0.94 -2.95
N VAL A 158 -12.83 -0.34 -3.56
CA VAL A 158 -11.45 -0.80 -3.47
C VAL A 158 -10.68 0.07 -2.47
N VAL A 159 -10.00 -0.59 -1.52
CA VAL A 159 -9.09 0.01 -0.55
C VAL A 159 -7.71 -0.61 -0.77
N ALA A 160 -6.71 0.20 -1.06
CA ALA A 160 -5.33 -0.26 -1.12
C ALA A 160 -4.77 -0.45 0.31
N ARG A 161 -3.89 -1.42 0.48
CA ARG A 161 -3.27 -1.72 1.79
C ARG A 161 -2.00 -0.89 2.04
N HIS A 162 -1.48 -0.24 1.02
CA HIS A 162 -0.31 0.64 1.12
C HIS A 162 -0.32 1.73 0.03
N PRO A 163 0.44 2.83 0.23
CA PRO A 163 0.40 3.99 -0.67
C PRO A 163 0.77 3.70 -2.13
N HIS A 164 1.70 2.77 -2.37
CA HIS A 164 2.12 2.42 -3.73
C HIS A 164 1.00 1.75 -4.51
N ALA A 165 0.29 0.78 -3.91
CA ALA A 165 -0.88 0.16 -4.53
C ALA A 165 -1.98 1.20 -4.79
N GLN A 166 -2.22 2.11 -3.83
CA GLN A 166 -3.19 3.19 -4.01
C GLN A 166 -2.85 4.06 -5.24
N GLU A 167 -1.59 4.43 -5.42
CA GLU A 167 -1.16 5.25 -6.56
C GLU A 167 -1.33 4.52 -7.90
N ILE A 168 -1.00 3.22 -7.96
CA ILE A 168 -1.19 2.40 -9.17
C ILE A 168 -2.67 2.31 -9.51
N LEU A 169 -3.50 1.92 -8.55
CA LEU A 169 -4.93 1.74 -8.75
C LEU A 169 -5.64 3.06 -9.09
N LYS A 170 -5.26 4.18 -8.46
CA LYS A 170 -5.79 5.51 -8.81
C LYS A 170 -5.44 5.92 -10.25
N ARG A 171 -4.27 5.57 -10.76
CA ARG A 171 -3.94 5.80 -12.18
C ARG A 171 -4.84 5.00 -13.10
N GLN A 172 -5.15 3.75 -12.75
CA GLN A 172 -6.04 2.89 -13.53
C GLN A 172 -7.50 3.37 -13.55
N LEU A 173 -7.96 4.11 -12.52
CA LEU A 173 -9.32 4.67 -12.49
C LEU A 173 -9.67 5.55 -13.72
N HIS A 174 -8.64 6.09 -14.39
CA HIS A 174 -8.79 6.97 -15.54
C HIS A 174 -8.48 6.27 -16.87
N THR A 175 -8.28 4.96 -16.85
CA THR A 175 -8.03 4.15 -18.04
C THR A 175 -9.27 3.33 -18.40
N ALA A 176 -9.26 2.72 -19.61
CA ALA A 176 -10.31 1.81 -20.05
C ALA A 176 -10.38 0.50 -19.26
N ASP A 177 -9.36 0.20 -18.46
CA ASP A 177 -9.26 -1.07 -17.70
C ASP A 177 -10.09 -1.06 -16.40
N PHE A 178 -10.54 0.11 -15.96
CA PHE A 178 -11.34 0.24 -14.75
C PHE A 178 -12.72 0.84 -15.07
N HIS A 179 -13.73 0.00 -15.09
CA HIS A 179 -15.11 0.40 -15.35
C HIS A 179 -15.95 0.37 -14.07
N ARG A 180 -16.77 1.40 -13.89
CA ARG A 180 -17.77 1.47 -12.83
C ARG A 180 -19.16 1.39 -13.46
N THR A 181 -19.95 0.41 -13.02
CA THR A 181 -21.35 0.27 -13.42
C THR A 181 -22.23 0.61 -12.22
N TYR A 182 -23.24 1.43 -12.46
CA TYR A 182 -24.21 1.84 -11.45
C TYR A 182 -25.62 1.42 -11.85
#